data_c0105fa9dcc3911e63b5ea90da8a2f79
#
_entry.id   c0105fa9dcc3911e63b5ea90da8a2f79
#
_cell.length_a   1.000
_cell.length_b   1.000
_cell.length_c   1.000
_cell.angle_alpha   90.00
_cell.angle_beta   90.00
_cell.angle_gamma   90.00
#
_symmetry.space_group_name_H-M   'P 1'
#
loop_
_entity.id
_entity.type
_entity.pdbx_description
1 polymer ?
#
loop_
_entity_poly.entity_id
_entity_poly.type
_entity_poly.pdbx_seq_one_letter_code
_entity_poly.pdbx_strand_id
1 'polypeptide(L)'
;MNNLTSRALELQRLAHELIYLGVDGEPIYSDTFCRLNKDVLLECDSLFLLRGSTSDEEANLCMALLLGYNARNYDYGNKERNKQSVLDRAFEVLEQLPASLLKVRLLTYCYGEVYEEALLREAHEIIGSWDNTSLSSGQAEIIEELRNIEENPYPYEVIE
;
A
#
# COMPACT_ATOMS: atom_id res chain seq x y z
N MET A 1 -17.09 -1.71 16.57
CA MET A 1 -15.65 -1.59 16.27
C MET A 1 -15.21 -2.60 15.25
N ASN A 2 -14.48 -2.15 14.27
CA ASN A 2 -14.12 -3.01 13.16
C ASN A 2 -12.72 -3.60 13.35
N ASN A 3 -12.67 -4.87 13.76
CA ASN A 3 -11.40 -5.56 13.98
C ASN A 3 -10.56 -5.70 12.69
N LEU A 4 -11.23 -5.86 11.56
CA LEU A 4 -10.51 -6.04 10.30
C LEU A 4 -9.78 -4.77 9.87
N THR A 5 -10.44 -3.61 10.01
CA THR A 5 -9.78 -2.34 9.72
C THR A 5 -8.60 -2.11 10.66
N SER A 6 -8.78 -2.40 11.96
CA SER A 6 -7.70 -2.26 12.93
C SER A 6 -6.51 -3.17 12.57
N ARG A 7 -6.79 -4.41 12.17
CA ARG A 7 -5.73 -5.34 11.77
C ARG A 7 -5.03 -4.86 10.49
N ALA A 8 -5.80 -4.34 9.54
CA ALA A 8 -5.22 -3.81 8.31
C ALA A 8 -4.30 -2.63 8.60
N LEU A 9 -4.72 -1.72 9.46
CA LEU A 9 -3.90 -0.57 9.84
C LEU A 9 -2.64 -1.01 10.59
N GLU A 10 -2.76 -2.04 11.43
CA GLU A 10 -1.59 -2.57 12.14
C GLU A 10 -0.61 -3.23 11.18
N LEU A 11 -1.10 -3.95 10.17
CA LEU A 11 -0.21 -4.52 9.16
C LEU A 11 0.52 -3.43 8.39
N GLN A 12 -0.19 -2.34 8.06
CA GLN A 12 0.45 -1.20 7.40
C GLN A 12 1.57 -0.64 8.28
N ARG A 13 1.33 -0.50 9.57
CA ARG A 13 2.34 0.00 10.50
C ARG A 13 3.55 -0.92 10.54
N LEU A 14 3.32 -2.23 10.66
CA LEU A 14 4.41 -3.20 10.70
C LEU A 14 5.21 -3.20 9.40
N ALA A 15 4.52 -3.10 8.27
CA ALA A 15 5.18 -3.07 6.97
C ALA A 15 6.05 -1.81 6.82
N HIS A 16 5.57 -0.66 7.27
CA HIS A 16 6.37 0.57 7.27
C HIS A 16 7.60 0.44 8.16
N GLU A 17 7.46 -0.17 9.33
CA GLU A 17 8.61 -0.42 10.20
C GLU A 17 9.64 -1.30 9.52
N LEU A 18 9.19 -2.34 8.84
CA LEU A 18 10.09 -3.26 8.16
C LEU A 18 10.85 -2.56 7.02
N ILE A 19 10.14 -1.73 6.26
CA ILE A 19 10.76 -0.95 5.20
C ILE A 19 11.79 0.02 5.79
N TYR A 20 11.43 0.67 6.89
CA TYR A 20 12.31 1.64 7.55
C TYR A 20 13.59 0.98 8.04
N LEU A 21 13.50 -0.22 8.60
CA LEU A 21 14.70 -0.94 9.04
C LEU A 21 15.65 -1.18 7.88
N GLY A 22 15.11 -1.54 6.71
CA GLY A 22 15.94 -1.74 5.52
C GLY A 22 16.62 -0.47 5.06
N VAL A 23 15.87 0.63 5.08
CA VAL A 23 16.42 1.95 4.70
C VAL A 23 17.49 2.39 5.69
N ASP A 24 17.27 2.08 6.99
CA ASP A 24 18.18 2.47 8.07
C ASP A 24 19.43 1.58 8.11
N GLY A 25 19.49 0.54 7.27
CA GLY A 25 20.68 -0.31 7.19
C GLY A 25 20.70 -1.46 8.17
N GLU A 26 19.58 -1.77 8.82
CA GLU A 26 19.51 -2.90 9.72
C GLU A 26 19.78 -4.20 8.95
N PRO A 27 20.74 -5.04 9.41
CA PRO A 27 21.04 -6.27 8.68
C PRO A 27 19.83 -7.20 8.58
N ILE A 28 19.62 -7.78 7.41
CA ILE A 28 18.46 -8.64 7.17
C ILE A 28 18.50 -9.94 7.99
N TYR A 29 19.66 -10.27 8.54
CA TYR A 29 19.83 -11.45 9.40
C TYR A 29 19.75 -11.11 10.88
N SER A 30 19.54 -9.84 11.25
CA SER A 30 19.40 -9.47 12.66
C SER A 30 18.11 -10.06 13.23
N ASP A 31 18.09 -10.31 14.53
CA ASP A 31 16.90 -10.84 15.19
C ASP A 31 15.69 -9.91 15.02
N THR A 32 15.92 -8.60 15.12
CA THR A 32 14.85 -7.62 14.95
C THR A 32 14.25 -7.69 13.57
N PHE A 33 15.08 -7.70 12.55
CA PHE A 33 14.62 -7.75 11.16
C PHE A 33 13.88 -9.05 10.87
N CYS A 34 14.45 -10.18 11.28
CA CYS A 34 13.85 -11.50 11.02
C CYS A 34 12.50 -11.64 11.70
N ARG A 35 12.39 -11.17 12.94
CA ARG A 35 11.14 -11.25 13.68
C ARG A 35 10.07 -10.38 13.04
N LEU A 36 10.42 -9.15 12.66
CA LEU A 36 9.46 -8.23 12.05
C LEU A 36 9.03 -8.76 10.68
N ASN A 37 9.96 -9.27 9.90
CA ASN A 37 9.62 -9.87 8.60
C ASN A 37 8.67 -11.05 8.76
N LYS A 38 8.89 -11.87 9.78
CA LYS A 38 8.02 -13.00 10.06
C LYS A 38 6.62 -12.54 10.47
N ASP A 39 6.54 -11.50 11.32
CA ASP A 39 5.26 -10.96 11.75
C ASP A 39 4.46 -10.42 10.56
N VAL A 40 5.12 -9.70 9.66
CA VAL A 40 4.47 -9.18 8.45
C VAL A 40 4.01 -10.33 7.57
N LEU A 41 4.85 -11.35 7.39
CA LEU A 41 4.53 -12.52 6.57
C LEU A 41 3.28 -13.24 7.09
N LEU A 42 3.25 -13.52 8.39
CA LEU A 42 2.13 -14.26 8.99
C LEU A 42 0.84 -13.46 8.93
N GLU A 43 0.91 -12.17 9.18
CA GLU A 43 -0.29 -11.35 9.14
C GLU A 43 -0.80 -11.17 7.70
N CYS A 44 0.10 -11.03 6.73
CA CYS A 44 -0.29 -11.02 5.32
C CYS A 44 -1.04 -12.29 4.95
N ASP A 45 -0.49 -13.44 5.31
CA ASP A 45 -1.12 -14.73 4.96
C ASP A 45 -2.49 -14.86 5.61
N SER A 46 -2.62 -14.41 6.85
CA SER A 46 -3.89 -14.46 7.56
C SER A 46 -4.92 -13.53 6.94
N LEU A 47 -4.54 -12.27 6.68
CA LEU A 47 -5.46 -11.26 6.14
C LEU A 47 -5.80 -11.50 4.68
N PHE A 48 -4.92 -12.13 3.92
CA PHE A 48 -5.15 -12.41 2.51
C PHE A 48 -6.41 -13.25 2.31
N LEU A 49 -6.74 -14.11 3.26
CA LEU A 49 -7.90 -14.99 3.18
C LEU A 49 -9.21 -14.28 3.54
N LEU A 50 -9.14 -13.06 4.01
CA LEU A 50 -10.31 -12.31 4.47
C LEU A 50 -10.74 -11.27 3.43
N ARG A 51 -11.98 -10.84 3.55
CA ARG A 51 -12.55 -9.80 2.69
C ARG A 51 -13.21 -8.74 3.55
N GLY A 52 -13.11 -7.48 3.13
CA GLY A 52 -13.81 -6.41 3.82
C GLY A 52 -15.32 -6.50 3.60
N SER A 53 -16.09 -6.12 4.61
CA SER A 53 -17.55 -6.11 4.49
C SER A 53 -18.07 -4.79 3.94
N THR A 54 -17.23 -3.76 3.89
CA THR A 54 -17.57 -2.47 3.28
C THR A 54 -16.45 -2.11 2.30
N SER A 55 -16.73 -1.15 1.41
CA SER A 55 -15.72 -0.68 0.46
C SER A 55 -14.51 -0.09 1.18
N ASP A 56 -14.75 0.68 2.24
CA ASP A 56 -13.64 1.27 3.02
C ASP A 56 -12.78 0.20 3.66
N GLU A 57 -13.42 -0.81 4.23
CA GLU A 57 -12.71 -1.92 4.87
C GLU A 57 -11.88 -2.70 3.85
N GLU A 58 -12.47 -3.01 2.71
CA GLU A 58 -11.76 -3.74 1.66
C GLU A 58 -10.60 -2.92 1.09
N ALA A 59 -10.79 -1.60 0.93
CA ALA A 59 -9.72 -0.73 0.45
C ALA A 59 -8.54 -0.72 1.42
N ASN A 60 -8.82 -0.59 2.71
CA ASN A 60 -7.75 -0.60 3.72
C ASN A 60 -7.04 -1.95 3.74
N LEU A 61 -7.79 -3.03 3.57
CA LEU A 61 -7.22 -4.37 3.55
C LEU A 61 -6.30 -4.55 2.33
N CYS A 62 -6.74 -4.12 1.15
CA CYS A 62 -5.93 -4.21 -0.05
C CYS A 62 -4.63 -3.42 0.08
N MET A 63 -4.70 -2.19 0.61
CA MET A 63 -3.49 -1.39 0.82
C MET A 63 -2.53 -2.06 1.77
N ALA A 64 -3.05 -2.61 2.87
CA ALA A 64 -2.23 -3.30 3.86
C ALA A 64 -1.52 -4.50 3.24
N LEU A 65 -2.24 -5.27 2.43
CA LEU A 65 -1.68 -6.45 1.79
C LEU A 65 -0.63 -6.10 0.75
N LEU A 66 -0.89 -5.09 -0.08
CA LEU A 66 0.10 -4.65 -1.07
C LEU A 66 1.37 -4.18 -0.37
N LEU A 67 1.21 -3.36 0.67
CA LEU A 67 2.35 -2.85 1.40
C LEU A 67 3.10 -3.98 2.10
N GLY A 68 2.36 -4.90 2.72
CA GLY A 68 2.97 -6.03 3.42
C GLY A 68 3.75 -6.94 2.48
N TYR A 69 3.18 -7.28 1.33
CA TYR A 69 3.88 -8.11 0.36
C TYR A 69 5.14 -7.41 -0.16
N ASN A 70 5.08 -6.11 -0.37
CA ASN A 70 6.24 -5.37 -0.86
C ASN A 70 7.33 -5.20 0.19
N ALA A 71 6.96 -5.17 1.47
CA ALA A 71 7.92 -4.94 2.55
C ALA A 71 8.77 -6.16 2.88
N ARG A 72 8.26 -7.38 2.62
CA ARG A 72 8.95 -8.60 3.01
C ARG A 72 10.17 -8.85 2.14
N ASN A 73 11.26 -9.32 2.77
CA ASN A 73 12.46 -9.68 2.05
C ASN A 73 12.48 -11.13 1.59
N TYR A 74 11.69 -12.00 2.25
CA TYR A 74 11.57 -13.40 1.83
C TYR A 74 10.13 -13.85 2.06
N ASP A 75 9.73 -14.88 1.31
CA ASP A 75 8.38 -15.45 1.37
C ASP A 75 8.44 -16.91 0.92
N TYR A 76 7.26 -17.51 0.73
CA TYR A 76 7.17 -18.91 0.33
C TYR A 76 6.99 -19.07 -1.18
N GLY A 77 7.32 -18.05 -1.96
CA GLY A 77 7.22 -18.11 -3.41
C GLY A 77 5.85 -17.78 -3.98
N ASN A 78 4.93 -17.29 -3.14
CA ASN A 78 3.57 -16.97 -3.56
C ASN A 78 3.30 -15.47 -3.68
N LYS A 79 4.32 -14.65 -3.48
CA LYS A 79 4.17 -13.19 -3.40
C LYS A 79 3.53 -12.59 -4.65
N GLU A 80 4.06 -12.90 -5.81
CA GLU A 80 3.57 -12.27 -7.05
C GLU A 80 2.14 -12.69 -7.37
N ARG A 81 1.82 -13.96 -7.18
CA ARG A 81 0.47 -14.46 -7.41
C ARG A 81 -0.53 -13.81 -6.46
N ASN A 82 -0.17 -13.71 -5.18
CA ASN A 82 -1.06 -13.11 -4.20
C ASN A 82 -1.21 -11.62 -4.41
N LYS A 83 -0.13 -10.93 -4.79
CA LYS A 83 -0.21 -9.51 -5.11
C LYS A 83 -1.15 -9.27 -6.29
N GLN A 84 -1.09 -10.09 -7.31
CA GLN A 84 -1.99 -9.94 -8.46
C GLN A 84 -3.44 -10.11 -8.03
N SER A 85 -3.71 -11.08 -7.17
CA SER A 85 -5.05 -11.29 -6.64
C SER A 85 -5.53 -10.07 -5.85
N VAL A 86 -4.66 -9.47 -5.05
CA VAL A 86 -5.00 -8.27 -4.28
C VAL A 86 -5.23 -7.07 -5.21
N LEU A 87 -4.43 -6.94 -6.25
CA LEU A 87 -4.62 -5.87 -7.23
C LEU A 87 -5.98 -5.99 -7.92
N ASP A 88 -6.38 -7.20 -8.27
CA ASP A 88 -7.70 -7.42 -8.87
C ASP A 88 -8.81 -6.97 -7.92
N ARG A 89 -8.68 -7.30 -6.64
CA ARG A 89 -9.64 -6.86 -5.62
C ARG A 89 -9.64 -5.34 -5.47
N ALA A 90 -8.45 -4.74 -5.50
CA ALA A 90 -8.32 -3.28 -5.38
C ALA A 90 -9.01 -2.58 -6.55
N PHE A 91 -8.84 -3.08 -7.77
CA PHE A 91 -9.51 -2.49 -8.93
C PHE A 91 -11.02 -2.58 -8.81
N GLU A 92 -11.55 -3.68 -8.29
CA GLU A 92 -12.98 -3.82 -8.07
C GLU A 92 -13.50 -2.79 -7.05
N VAL A 93 -12.81 -2.64 -5.92
CA VAL A 93 -13.28 -1.73 -4.88
C VAL A 93 -13.10 -0.26 -5.26
N LEU A 94 -12.10 0.04 -6.11
CA LEU A 94 -11.92 1.41 -6.60
C LEU A 94 -13.17 1.92 -7.32
N GLU A 95 -13.88 1.07 -8.01
CA GLU A 95 -15.10 1.46 -8.71
C GLU A 95 -16.24 1.81 -7.75
N GLN A 96 -16.16 1.34 -6.51
CA GLN A 96 -17.19 1.56 -5.50
C GLN A 96 -16.89 2.72 -4.56
N LEU A 97 -15.63 3.16 -4.51
CA LEU A 97 -15.23 4.21 -3.58
C LEU A 97 -15.59 5.60 -4.10
N PRO A 98 -16.12 6.48 -3.22
CA PRO A 98 -16.31 7.87 -3.61
C PRO A 98 -14.96 8.60 -3.70
N ALA A 99 -14.94 9.72 -4.40
CA ALA A 99 -13.75 10.56 -4.45
C ALA A 99 -13.39 10.99 -3.02
N SER A 100 -12.20 10.62 -2.57
CA SER A 100 -11.81 10.79 -1.16
C SER A 100 -10.32 10.55 -1.01
N LEU A 101 -9.81 10.89 0.18
CA LEU A 101 -8.42 10.59 0.53
C LEU A 101 -8.15 9.09 0.43
N LEU A 102 -9.08 8.27 0.92
CA LEU A 102 -8.92 6.81 0.87
C LEU A 102 -8.79 6.33 -0.58
N LYS A 103 -9.63 6.84 -1.47
CA LYS A 103 -9.55 6.45 -2.88
C LYS A 103 -8.21 6.87 -3.50
N VAL A 104 -7.75 8.09 -3.20
CA VAL A 104 -6.46 8.56 -3.71
C VAL A 104 -5.32 7.66 -3.20
N ARG A 105 -5.37 7.26 -1.95
CA ARG A 105 -4.36 6.35 -1.40
C ARG A 105 -4.33 5.03 -2.16
N LEU A 106 -5.49 4.43 -2.37
CA LEU A 106 -5.54 3.16 -3.08
C LEU A 106 -5.12 3.31 -4.53
N LEU A 107 -5.56 4.39 -5.20
CA LEU A 107 -5.10 4.69 -6.55
C LEU A 107 -3.58 4.81 -6.62
N THR A 108 -2.99 5.49 -5.64
CA THR A 108 -1.54 5.67 -5.58
C THR A 108 -0.81 4.35 -5.43
N TYR A 109 -1.29 3.49 -4.52
CA TYR A 109 -0.68 2.18 -4.31
C TYR A 109 -0.77 1.31 -5.56
N CYS A 110 -1.94 1.32 -6.22
CA CYS A 110 -2.12 0.55 -7.46
C CYS A 110 -1.27 1.13 -8.58
N TYR A 111 -1.19 2.46 -8.69
CA TYR A 111 -0.35 3.08 -9.71
C TYR A 111 1.11 2.68 -9.54
N GLY A 112 1.59 2.62 -8.30
CA GLY A 112 2.96 2.20 -8.02
C GLY A 112 3.25 0.75 -8.42
N GLU A 113 2.22 -0.06 -8.60
CA GLU A 113 2.39 -1.45 -9.01
C GLU A 113 2.31 -1.65 -10.52
N VAL A 114 1.40 -0.93 -11.19
CA VAL A 114 1.11 -1.21 -12.61
C VAL A 114 1.42 -0.05 -13.55
N TYR A 115 1.61 1.15 -13.03
CA TYR A 115 1.94 2.35 -13.80
C TYR A 115 0.93 2.66 -14.92
N GLU A 116 -0.36 2.40 -14.68
CA GLU A 116 -1.40 2.72 -15.64
C GLU A 116 -1.83 4.20 -15.50
N GLU A 117 -1.76 4.93 -16.60
CA GLU A 117 -2.07 6.37 -16.65
C GLU A 117 -3.46 6.72 -16.12
N ALA A 118 -4.44 5.84 -16.34
CA ALA A 118 -5.81 6.10 -15.91
C ALA A 118 -5.90 6.27 -14.39
N LEU A 119 -5.12 5.49 -13.64
CA LEU A 119 -5.08 5.58 -12.18
C LEU A 119 -4.51 6.92 -11.74
N LEU A 120 -3.42 7.33 -12.37
CA LEU A 120 -2.76 8.59 -12.07
C LEU A 120 -3.69 9.76 -12.37
N ARG A 121 -4.37 9.71 -13.50
CA ARG A 121 -5.28 10.78 -13.91
C ARG A 121 -6.42 10.93 -12.92
N GLU A 122 -7.01 9.84 -12.51
CA GLU A 122 -8.11 9.89 -11.54
C GLU A 122 -7.63 10.44 -10.20
N ALA A 123 -6.45 10.03 -9.74
CA ALA A 123 -5.88 10.56 -8.50
C ALA A 123 -5.70 12.08 -8.58
N HIS A 124 -5.16 12.57 -9.68
CA HIS A 124 -4.96 14.02 -9.86
C HIS A 124 -6.28 14.79 -9.94
N GLU A 125 -7.32 14.19 -10.52
CA GLU A 125 -8.64 14.83 -10.55
C GLU A 125 -9.19 15.01 -9.15
N ILE A 126 -9.06 14.02 -8.30
CA ILE A 126 -9.53 14.11 -6.91
C ILE A 126 -8.69 15.13 -6.14
N ILE A 127 -7.37 15.05 -6.26
CA ILE A 127 -6.46 15.99 -5.59
C ILE A 127 -6.75 17.42 -6.01
N GLY A 128 -7.06 17.63 -7.28
CA GLY A 128 -7.37 18.95 -7.81
C GLY A 128 -8.62 19.56 -7.21
N SER A 129 -9.51 18.75 -6.62
CA SER A 129 -10.71 19.26 -5.95
C SER A 129 -10.44 19.67 -4.50
N TRP A 130 -9.27 19.38 -3.96
CA TRP A 130 -8.94 19.72 -2.59
C TRP A 130 -8.50 21.15 -2.45
N ASP A 131 -8.76 21.75 -1.27
CA ASP A 131 -8.36 23.10 -0.96
C ASP A 131 -6.87 23.14 -0.60
N ASN A 132 -6.05 23.67 -1.49
CA ASN A 132 -4.61 23.73 -1.30
C ASN A 132 -4.17 24.54 -0.09
N THR A 133 -5.05 25.40 0.44
CA THR A 133 -4.71 26.24 1.59
C THR A 133 -5.02 25.57 2.92
N SER A 134 -5.69 24.41 2.90
CA SER A 134 -6.10 23.75 4.14
C SER A 134 -6.06 22.23 4.01
N LEU A 135 -4.97 21.71 3.43
CA LEU A 135 -4.78 20.26 3.31
C LEU A 135 -4.57 19.63 4.68
N SER A 136 -5.18 18.46 4.88
CA SER A 136 -4.89 17.65 6.06
C SER A 136 -3.50 17.04 5.93
N SER A 137 -2.96 16.53 7.04
CA SER A 137 -1.66 15.87 7.00
C SER A 137 -1.69 14.66 6.07
N GLY A 138 -2.78 13.89 6.08
CA GLY A 138 -2.92 12.74 5.19
C GLY A 138 -2.98 13.15 3.72
N GLN A 139 -3.67 14.25 3.41
CA GLN A 139 -3.73 14.76 2.04
C GLN A 139 -2.34 15.21 1.57
N ALA A 140 -1.62 15.93 2.41
CA ALA A 140 -0.27 16.39 2.08
C ALA A 140 0.68 15.23 1.86
N GLU A 141 0.59 14.21 2.71
CA GLU A 141 1.42 13.01 2.59
C GLU A 141 1.20 12.28 1.27
N ILE A 142 -0.06 12.08 0.91
CA ILE A 142 -0.33 11.30 -0.30
C ILE A 142 0.05 12.06 -1.58
N ILE A 143 -0.07 13.36 -1.56
CA ILE A 143 0.38 14.20 -2.68
C ILE A 143 1.89 14.01 -2.88
N GLU A 144 2.63 14.04 -1.78
CA GLU A 144 4.08 13.86 -1.83
C GLU A 144 4.47 12.46 -2.28
N GLU A 145 3.79 11.44 -1.77
CA GLU A 145 4.02 10.06 -2.17
C GLU A 145 3.78 9.86 -3.67
N LEU A 146 2.67 10.38 -4.16
CA LEU A 146 2.34 10.26 -5.57
C LEU A 146 3.37 10.99 -6.44
N ARG A 147 3.79 12.18 -6.01
CA ARG A 147 4.82 12.93 -6.72
C ARG A 147 6.12 12.12 -6.80
N ASN A 148 6.51 11.50 -5.71
CA ASN A 148 7.72 10.69 -5.68
C ASN A 148 7.64 9.52 -6.67
N ILE A 149 6.50 8.87 -6.76
CA ILE A 149 6.31 7.77 -7.70
C ILE A 149 6.35 8.27 -9.14
N GLU A 150 5.74 9.42 -9.42
CA GLU A 150 5.75 10.00 -10.76
C GLU A 150 7.15 10.40 -11.21
N GLU A 151 7.94 10.95 -10.28
CA GLU A 151 9.30 11.40 -10.60
C GLU A 151 10.28 10.26 -10.69
N ASN A 152 9.96 9.12 -10.08
CA ASN A 152 10.82 7.94 -10.08
C ASN A 152 10.02 6.70 -10.46
N PRO A 153 9.48 6.66 -11.69
CA PRO A 153 8.50 5.63 -12.07
C PRO A 153 9.05 4.21 -12.11
N TYR A 154 10.35 4.03 -12.26
CA TYR A 154 10.94 2.69 -12.33
C TYR A 154 12.12 2.63 -11.35
N PRO A 155 11.82 2.61 -10.03
CA PRO A 155 12.87 2.75 -9.02
C PRO A 155 13.93 1.64 -9.04
N TYR A 156 13.63 0.52 -9.68
CA TYR A 156 14.57 -0.60 -9.74
C TYR A 156 15.32 -0.67 -11.06
N GLU A 157 15.07 0.23 -11.98
CA GLU A 157 15.83 0.26 -13.22
C GLU A 157 17.19 0.83 -12.95
N VAL A 158 18.20 0.12 -13.42
CA VAL A 158 19.56 0.59 -13.29
C VAL A 158 19.81 1.62 -14.37
N ILE A 159 20.30 2.75 -13.96
CA ILE A 159 20.65 3.82 -14.90
C ILE A 159 22.13 3.70 -15.20
N GLU A 160 22.45 3.50 -16.46
CA GLU A 160 23.83 3.44 -16.88
C GLU A 160 24.42 4.82 -17.08
#